data_a6c4d42fe27b5003e73cce6c2e34a0d8
#
_entry.id   a6c4d42fe27b5003e73cce6c2e34a0d8
#
_cell.length_a   1.000
_cell.length_b   1.000
_cell.length_c   1.000
_cell.angle_alpha   90.00
_cell.angle_beta   90.00
_cell.angle_gamma   90.00
#
_symmetry.space_group_name_H-M   'P 1'
#
loop_
_entity.id
_entity.type
_entity.pdbx_description
1 polymer ?
#
loop_
_entity_poly.entity_id
_entity_poly.type
_entity_poly.pdbx_seq_one_letter_code
_entity_poly.pdbx_strand_id
1 'polypeptide(L)'
;MKEEQFKVLKTLVEATGRMDLAAFAQKVDLSTDQTIHQIQELAKEGFLQKVGSGGYGITQKGKAALKALTPVPKEMSFHFYYGMDRPSEFTSESLEQFYGVIKQVNVESIEFHLYRGDFENWFKEVLKDHEVIDELDRLKTEGLKGEELRAGLLKELDAKFGLNRLI
;
A
#
# COMPACT_ATOMS: atom_id res chain seq x y z
N MET A 1 -6.40 2.26 -8.04
CA MET A 1 -5.72 3.49 -8.55
C MET A 1 -5.06 3.17 -9.89
N LYS A 2 -5.25 4.02 -10.89
CA LYS A 2 -4.64 3.84 -12.22
C LYS A 2 -3.13 4.16 -12.17
N GLU A 3 -2.36 3.57 -13.08
CA GLU A 3 -0.91 3.81 -13.17
C GLU A 3 -0.56 5.30 -13.34
N GLU A 4 -1.30 6.00 -14.19
CA GLU A 4 -1.12 7.44 -14.39
C GLU A 4 -1.35 8.25 -13.12
N GLN A 5 -2.37 7.90 -12.35
CA GLN A 5 -2.66 8.53 -11.05
C GLN A 5 -1.54 8.30 -10.05
N PHE A 6 -1.01 7.08 -10.02
CA PHE A 6 0.14 6.75 -9.15
C PHE A 6 1.38 7.56 -9.52
N LYS A 7 1.69 7.68 -10.82
CA LYS A 7 2.80 8.50 -11.30
C LYS A 7 2.65 9.97 -10.91
N VAL A 8 1.45 10.53 -11.09
CA VAL A 8 1.15 11.92 -10.71
C VAL A 8 1.33 12.12 -9.20
N LEU A 9 0.77 11.23 -8.40
CA LEU A 9 0.83 11.32 -6.94
C LEU A 9 2.28 11.20 -6.43
N LYS A 10 3.04 10.25 -6.97
CA LYS A 10 4.45 10.04 -6.64
C LYS A 10 5.30 11.26 -6.99
N THR A 11 5.13 11.79 -8.20
CA THR A 11 5.90 12.95 -8.66
C THR A 11 5.62 14.20 -7.82
N LEU A 12 4.36 14.39 -7.40
CA LEU A 12 4.00 15.50 -6.49
C LEU A 12 4.72 15.42 -5.15
N VAL A 13 4.89 14.24 -4.60
CA VAL A 13 5.58 14.03 -3.31
C VAL A 13 7.09 14.20 -3.45
N GLU A 14 7.66 13.74 -4.55
CA GLU A 14 9.10 13.84 -4.82
C GLU A 14 9.55 15.24 -5.25
N ALA A 15 8.61 16.11 -5.65
CA ALA A 15 8.93 17.46 -6.06
C ALA A 15 9.42 18.30 -4.87
N THR A 16 10.65 18.82 -4.97
CA THR A 16 11.30 19.62 -3.92
C THR A 16 11.08 21.12 -4.07
N GLY A 17 10.29 21.56 -5.05
CA GLY A 17 10.00 22.96 -5.32
C GLY A 17 8.84 23.13 -6.29
N ARG A 18 8.48 24.41 -6.56
CA ARG A 18 7.46 24.70 -7.55
C ARG A 18 7.92 24.27 -8.94
N MET A 19 7.08 23.49 -9.59
CA MET A 19 7.27 23.08 -10.97
C MET A 19 6.09 23.60 -11.79
N ASP A 20 6.35 24.18 -12.95
CA ASP A 20 5.26 24.56 -13.84
C ASP A 20 4.53 23.32 -14.39
N LEU A 21 3.30 23.50 -14.84
CA LEU A 21 2.46 22.41 -15.31
C LEU A 21 3.10 21.65 -16.49
N ALA A 22 3.73 22.35 -17.41
CA ALA A 22 4.35 21.73 -18.59
C ALA A 22 5.51 20.82 -18.19
N ALA A 23 6.39 21.28 -17.29
CA ALA A 23 7.50 20.49 -16.76
C ALA A 23 6.99 19.28 -15.95
N PHE A 24 5.93 19.45 -15.16
CA PHE A 24 5.32 18.37 -14.41
C PHE A 24 4.71 17.31 -15.34
N ALA A 25 3.94 17.74 -16.34
CA ALA A 25 3.32 16.85 -17.33
C ALA A 25 4.40 16.01 -18.06
N GLN A 26 5.51 16.64 -18.42
CA GLN A 26 6.63 15.95 -19.05
C GLN A 26 7.23 14.87 -18.14
N LYS A 27 7.37 15.15 -16.84
CA LYS A 27 7.90 14.19 -15.87
C LYS A 27 6.99 12.96 -15.69
N VAL A 28 5.69 13.14 -15.77
CA VAL A 28 4.73 12.02 -15.64
C VAL A 28 4.38 11.36 -16.98
N ASP A 29 4.96 11.88 -18.08
CA ASP A 29 4.75 11.39 -19.44
C ASP A 29 3.27 11.49 -19.87
N LEU A 30 2.68 12.63 -19.60
CA LEU A 30 1.30 12.97 -19.95
C LEU A 30 1.25 14.34 -20.63
N SER A 31 0.17 14.61 -21.37
CA SER A 31 -0.13 15.97 -21.81
C SER A 31 -0.52 16.86 -20.63
N THR A 32 -0.49 18.17 -20.79
CA THR A 32 -0.93 19.11 -19.76
C THR A 32 -2.40 18.89 -19.39
N ASP A 33 -3.27 18.65 -20.37
CA ASP A 33 -4.69 18.40 -20.15
C ASP A 33 -4.93 17.07 -19.39
N GLN A 34 -4.23 16.01 -19.77
CA GLN A 34 -4.27 14.74 -19.07
C GLN A 34 -3.79 14.89 -17.63
N THR A 35 -2.70 15.64 -17.42
CA THR A 35 -2.14 15.89 -16.09
C THR A 35 -3.16 16.62 -15.20
N ILE A 36 -3.79 17.67 -15.70
CA ILE A 36 -4.84 18.42 -14.98
C ILE A 36 -5.99 17.49 -14.62
N HIS A 37 -6.43 16.68 -15.58
CA HIS A 37 -7.51 15.72 -15.35
C HIS A 37 -7.17 14.74 -14.22
N GLN A 38 -5.98 14.15 -14.23
CA GLN A 38 -5.56 13.22 -13.17
C GLN A 38 -5.45 13.91 -11.80
N ILE A 39 -4.95 15.13 -11.74
CA ILE A 39 -4.90 15.91 -10.49
C ILE A 39 -6.30 16.15 -9.95
N GLN A 40 -7.25 16.53 -10.82
CA GLN A 40 -8.64 16.77 -10.43
C GLN A 40 -9.33 15.49 -9.92
N GLU A 41 -9.12 14.36 -10.59
CA GLU A 41 -9.66 13.08 -10.14
C GLU A 41 -9.05 12.65 -8.80
N LEU A 42 -7.74 12.79 -8.62
CA LEU A 42 -7.07 12.50 -7.35
C LEU A 42 -7.58 13.40 -6.21
N ALA A 43 -7.87 14.66 -6.50
CA ALA A 43 -8.45 15.57 -5.50
C ALA A 43 -9.89 15.19 -5.16
N LYS A 44 -10.68 14.84 -6.17
CA LYS A 44 -12.06 14.37 -6.01
C LYS A 44 -12.14 13.09 -5.18
N GLU A 45 -11.20 12.19 -5.38
CA GLU A 45 -11.08 10.93 -4.63
C GLU A 45 -10.45 11.12 -3.23
N GLY A 46 -9.96 12.32 -2.92
CA GLY A 46 -9.42 12.66 -1.61
C GLY A 46 -7.94 12.29 -1.40
N PHE A 47 -7.22 11.95 -2.45
CA PHE A 47 -5.77 11.69 -2.38
C PHE A 47 -4.95 12.96 -2.38
N LEU A 48 -5.49 14.03 -2.96
CA LEU A 48 -4.90 15.37 -2.98
C LEU A 48 -5.90 16.37 -2.40
N GLN A 49 -5.38 17.50 -1.94
CA GLN A 49 -6.17 18.65 -1.50
C GLN A 49 -5.53 19.94 -1.99
N LYS A 50 -6.33 20.95 -2.24
CA LYS A 50 -5.83 22.29 -2.55
C LYS A 50 -5.11 22.88 -1.35
N VAL A 51 -3.94 23.46 -1.59
CA VAL A 51 -3.17 24.19 -0.58
C VAL A 51 -2.82 25.58 -1.13
N GLY A 52 -3.13 26.63 -0.35
CA GLY A 52 -2.87 28.00 -0.78
C GLY A 52 -3.60 28.40 -2.06
N SER A 53 -2.99 29.29 -2.85
CA SER A 53 -3.59 29.91 -4.04
C SER A 53 -3.24 29.18 -5.35
N GLY A 54 -3.46 27.88 -5.46
CA GLY A 54 -3.35 27.14 -6.72
C GLY A 54 -2.41 25.94 -6.69
N GLY A 55 -1.93 25.53 -5.52
CA GLY A 55 -1.15 24.31 -5.34
C GLY A 55 -2.03 23.14 -4.88
N TYR A 56 -1.48 21.93 -4.98
CA TYR A 56 -2.06 20.71 -4.42
C TYR A 56 -1.06 20.06 -3.47
N GLY A 57 -1.56 19.55 -2.35
CA GLY A 57 -0.79 18.77 -1.40
C GLY A 57 -1.35 17.36 -1.27
N ILE A 58 -0.52 16.41 -0.87
CA ILE A 58 -0.95 15.05 -0.61
C ILE A 58 -1.66 14.96 0.73
N THR A 59 -2.77 14.23 0.77
CA THR A 59 -3.52 13.92 2.00
C THR A 59 -2.92 12.70 2.71
N GLN A 60 -3.36 12.41 3.94
CA GLN A 60 -2.99 11.17 4.62
C GLN A 60 -3.44 9.93 3.82
N LYS A 61 -4.63 10.00 3.21
CA LYS A 61 -5.12 8.97 2.29
C LYS A 61 -4.18 8.78 1.10
N GLY A 62 -3.69 9.88 0.53
CA GLY A 62 -2.72 9.85 -0.57
C GLY A 62 -1.38 9.23 -0.16
N LYS A 63 -0.87 9.57 1.02
CA LYS A 63 0.36 8.98 1.58
C LYS A 63 0.22 7.47 1.80
N ALA A 64 -0.91 7.05 2.37
CA ALA A 64 -1.20 5.64 2.58
C ALA A 64 -1.27 4.87 1.26
N ALA A 65 -1.91 5.45 0.23
CA ALA A 65 -1.98 4.86 -1.10
C ALA A 65 -0.60 4.71 -1.75
N LEU A 66 0.24 5.74 -1.68
CA LEU A 66 1.62 5.65 -2.19
C LEU A 66 2.41 4.55 -1.51
N LYS A 67 2.32 4.46 -0.19
CA LYS A 67 2.99 3.42 0.59
C LYS A 67 2.53 2.04 0.17
N ALA A 68 1.22 1.85 0.01
CA ALA A 68 0.63 0.57 -0.36
C ALA A 68 1.03 0.12 -1.77
N LEU A 69 1.16 1.05 -2.72
CA LEU A 69 1.43 0.76 -4.12
C LEU A 69 2.93 0.77 -4.48
N THR A 70 3.78 1.33 -3.62
CA THR A 70 5.21 1.38 -3.88
C THR A 70 5.84 0.00 -3.70
N PRO A 71 6.44 -0.57 -4.76
CA PRO A 71 7.07 -1.88 -4.65
C PRO A 71 8.37 -1.80 -3.83
N VAL A 72 8.66 -2.88 -3.12
CA VAL A 72 9.95 -3.09 -2.47
C VAL A 72 10.93 -3.73 -3.46
N PRO A 73 12.25 -3.66 -3.21
CA PRO A 73 13.22 -4.44 -4.01
C PRO A 73 12.84 -5.92 -4.03
N LYS A 74 13.03 -6.56 -5.16
CA LYS A 74 12.63 -7.96 -5.39
C LYS A 74 13.20 -8.92 -4.33
N GLU A 75 14.43 -8.69 -3.90
CA GLU A 75 15.10 -9.46 -2.84
C GLU A 75 14.47 -9.28 -1.46
N MET A 76 13.63 -8.26 -1.29
CA MET A 76 12.90 -7.97 -0.05
C MET A 76 11.42 -8.36 -0.12
N SER A 77 11.01 -9.08 -1.18
CA SER A 77 9.65 -9.57 -1.34
C SER A 77 9.25 -10.49 -0.18
N PHE A 78 7.98 -10.46 0.19
CA PHE A 78 7.45 -11.43 1.14
C PHE A 78 7.13 -12.75 0.43
N HIS A 79 7.70 -13.84 0.90
CA HIS A 79 7.45 -15.19 0.38
C HIS A 79 6.52 -15.93 1.34
N PHE A 80 5.38 -16.39 0.82
CA PHE A 80 4.40 -17.13 1.60
C PHE A 80 4.72 -18.61 1.64
N TYR A 81 4.69 -19.17 2.85
CA TYR A 81 4.90 -20.59 3.13
C TYR A 81 3.70 -21.15 3.88
N TYR A 82 3.43 -22.43 3.72
CA TYR A 82 2.41 -23.14 4.50
C TYR A 82 2.97 -23.70 5.81
N GLY A 83 4.28 -23.80 5.93
CA GLY A 83 5.01 -24.32 7.07
C GLY A 83 6.50 -24.35 6.77
N MET A 84 7.30 -24.89 7.68
CA MET A 84 8.74 -25.05 7.46
C MET A 84 8.99 -25.89 6.21
N ASP A 85 9.82 -25.36 5.31
CA ASP A 85 10.19 -26.02 4.04
C ASP A 85 9.00 -26.36 3.11
N ARG A 86 7.87 -25.66 3.28
CA ARG A 86 6.66 -25.84 2.45
C ARG A 86 6.29 -24.52 1.76
N PRO A 87 7.02 -24.11 0.70
CA PRO A 87 6.75 -22.86 0.01
C PRO A 87 5.41 -22.90 -0.75
N SER A 88 4.77 -21.75 -0.85
CA SER A 88 3.65 -21.54 -1.77
C SER A 88 4.14 -20.88 -3.06
N GLU A 89 3.24 -20.76 -4.03
CA GLU A 89 3.49 -20.01 -5.27
C GLU A 89 3.40 -18.48 -5.07
N PHE A 90 2.96 -18.02 -3.90
CA PHE A 90 2.68 -16.60 -3.66
C PHE A 90 3.89 -15.84 -3.12
N THR A 91 4.15 -14.68 -3.72
CA THR A 91 5.09 -13.67 -3.23
C THR A 91 4.44 -12.30 -3.32
N SER A 92 4.93 -11.33 -2.55
CA SER A 92 4.43 -9.95 -2.58
C SER A 92 5.57 -8.96 -2.57
N GLU A 93 5.58 -8.07 -3.54
CA GLU A 93 6.55 -6.98 -3.68
C GLU A 93 6.01 -5.62 -3.21
N SER A 94 4.75 -5.57 -2.82
CA SER A 94 4.10 -4.37 -2.27
C SER A 94 3.03 -4.75 -1.27
N LEU A 95 2.58 -3.77 -0.48
CA LEU A 95 1.48 -3.97 0.46
C LEU A 95 0.16 -4.30 -0.26
N GLU A 96 -0.07 -3.69 -1.43
CA GLU A 96 -1.23 -4.01 -2.28
C GLU A 96 -1.21 -5.49 -2.68
N GLN A 97 -0.07 -5.99 -3.18
CA GLN A 97 0.06 -7.41 -3.53
C GLN A 97 -0.10 -8.31 -2.31
N PHE A 98 0.50 -7.93 -1.18
CA PHE A 98 0.34 -8.65 0.08
C PHE A 98 -1.14 -8.81 0.45
N TYR A 99 -1.89 -7.71 0.41
CA TYR A 99 -3.33 -7.72 0.68
C TYR A 99 -4.08 -8.64 -0.29
N GLY A 100 -3.74 -8.61 -1.57
CA GLY A 100 -4.31 -9.49 -2.60
C GLY A 100 -4.03 -10.97 -2.33
N VAL A 101 -2.82 -11.30 -1.88
CA VAL A 101 -2.45 -12.67 -1.50
C VAL A 101 -3.20 -13.12 -0.25
N ILE A 102 -3.32 -12.27 0.77
CA ILE A 102 -4.07 -12.60 2.00
C ILE A 102 -5.52 -12.97 1.68
N LYS A 103 -6.13 -12.39 0.65
CA LYS A 103 -7.50 -12.73 0.22
C LYS A 103 -7.65 -14.16 -0.29
N GLN A 104 -6.59 -14.75 -0.85
CA GLN A 104 -6.69 -16.01 -1.61
C GLN A 104 -5.81 -17.15 -1.10
N VAL A 105 -4.72 -16.85 -0.38
CA VAL A 105 -3.82 -17.88 0.13
C VAL A 105 -4.55 -18.76 1.17
N ASN A 106 -4.15 -20.02 1.28
CA ASN A 106 -4.68 -20.90 2.33
C ASN A 106 -4.42 -20.29 3.71
N VAL A 107 -5.43 -20.34 4.59
CA VAL A 107 -5.36 -19.79 5.97
C VAL A 107 -4.18 -20.35 6.76
N GLU A 108 -3.77 -21.58 6.49
CA GLU A 108 -2.60 -22.20 7.09
C GLU A 108 -1.35 -21.33 6.94
N SER A 109 -1.17 -20.71 5.77
CA SER A 109 -0.05 -19.79 5.51
C SER A 109 -0.16 -18.51 6.35
N ILE A 110 -1.37 -17.97 6.48
CA ILE A 110 -1.60 -16.76 7.29
C ILE A 110 -1.27 -17.03 8.76
N GLU A 111 -1.77 -18.14 9.29
CA GLU A 111 -1.49 -18.57 10.67
C GLU A 111 0.00 -18.78 10.90
N PHE A 112 0.65 -19.51 9.99
CA PHE A 112 2.08 -19.81 10.07
C PHE A 112 2.92 -18.53 10.20
N HIS A 113 2.70 -17.56 9.34
CA HIS A 113 3.49 -16.33 9.32
C HIS A 113 3.13 -15.36 10.44
N LEU A 114 1.85 -15.22 10.77
CA LEU A 114 1.43 -14.31 11.84
C LEU A 114 2.03 -14.74 13.17
N TYR A 115 1.84 -16.02 13.56
CA TYR A 115 2.26 -16.53 14.86
C TYR A 115 3.78 -16.67 15.00
N ARG A 116 4.51 -16.75 13.90
CA ARG A 116 5.99 -16.69 13.90
C ARG A 116 6.54 -15.28 13.98
N GLY A 117 5.72 -14.26 13.75
CA GLY A 117 6.17 -12.88 13.67
C GLY A 117 6.77 -12.47 12.33
N ASP A 118 6.60 -13.27 11.28
CA ASP A 118 7.15 -12.98 9.95
C ASP A 118 6.50 -11.75 9.33
N PHE A 119 5.18 -11.56 9.51
CA PHE A 119 4.48 -10.37 9.05
C PHE A 119 5.00 -9.11 9.75
N GLU A 120 5.15 -9.16 11.08
CA GLU A 120 5.70 -8.05 11.86
C GLU A 120 7.09 -7.65 11.37
N ASN A 121 7.95 -8.64 11.15
CA ASN A 121 9.30 -8.39 10.67
C ASN A 121 9.30 -7.72 9.30
N TRP A 122 8.48 -8.18 8.37
CA TRP A 122 8.39 -7.58 7.04
C TRP A 122 7.86 -6.15 7.08
N PHE A 123 6.79 -5.90 7.84
CA PHE A 123 6.26 -4.55 8.01
C PHE A 123 7.27 -3.61 8.66
N LYS A 124 7.95 -4.08 9.69
CA LYS A 124 8.94 -3.29 10.42
C LYS A 124 10.20 -3.02 9.61
N GLU A 125 10.83 -4.06 9.07
CA GLU A 125 12.15 -3.97 8.48
C GLU A 125 12.12 -3.59 6.99
N VAL A 126 11.11 -4.00 6.25
CA VAL A 126 11.03 -3.78 4.80
C VAL A 126 10.10 -2.60 4.48
N LEU A 127 8.86 -2.62 4.94
CA LEU A 127 7.90 -1.56 4.68
C LEU A 127 8.12 -0.33 5.56
N LYS A 128 8.92 -0.44 6.63
CA LYS A 128 9.16 0.64 7.61
C LYS A 128 7.87 1.19 8.22
N ASP A 129 6.90 0.31 8.45
CA ASP A 129 5.64 0.63 9.07
C ASP A 129 5.53 -0.01 10.45
N HIS A 130 5.61 0.84 11.49
CA HIS A 130 5.53 0.39 12.88
C HIS A 130 4.12 0.46 13.45
N GLU A 131 3.23 1.21 12.84
CA GLU A 131 1.88 1.41 13.36
C GLU A 131 1.00 0.17 13.24
N VAL A 132 1.21 -0.66 12.21
CA VAL A 132 0.46 -1.89 12.00
C VAL A 132 0.86 -3.00 12.97
N ILE A 133 2.03 -2.89 13.62
CA ILE A 133 2.56 -3.92 14.53
C ILE A 133 1.61 -4.17 15.70
N ASP A 134 1.08 -3.11 16.30
CA ASP A 134 0.14 -3.23 17.43
C ASP A 134 -1.12 -3.99 17.03
N GLU A 135 -1.60 -3.79 15.80
CA GLU A 135 -2.76 -4.51 15.28
C GLU A 135 -2.47 -5.99 15.04
N LEU A 136 -1.28 -6.31 14.53
CA LEU A 136 -0.83 -7.69 14.36
C LEU A 136 -0.69 -8.39 15.71
N ASP A 137 -0.12 -7.73 16.71
CA ASP A 137 0.00 -8.24 18.07
C ASP A 137 -1.37 -8.49 18.70
N ARG A 138 -2.32 -7.61 18.48
CA ARG A 138 -3.69 -7.77 18.95
C ARG A 138 -4.34 -9.03 18.34
N LEU A 139 -4.22 -9.24 17.03
CA LEU A 139 -4.74 -10.45 16.37
C LEU A 139 -4.14 -11.73 16.96
N LYS A 140 -2.84 -11.71 17.27
CA LYS A 140 -2.17 -12.84 17.96
C LYS A 140 -2.70 -13.06 19.37
N THR A 141 -2.84 -11.98 20.15
CA THR A 141 -3.32 -12.03 21.53
C THR A 141 -4.76 -12.56 21.61
N GLU A 142 -5.60 -12.18 20.65
CA GLU A 142 -6.96 -12.69 20.53
C GLU A 142 -7.02 -14.17 20.10
N GLY A 143 -5.90 -14.72 19.64
CA GLY A 143 -5.80 -16.12 19.24
C GLY A 143 -6.61 -16.48 18.00
N LEU A 144 -6.84 -15.51 17.11
CA LEU A 144 -7.63 -15.72 15.90
C LEU A 144 -6.96 -16.74 14.97
N LYS A 145 -7.78 -17.58 14.35
CA LYS A 145 -7.37 -18.61 13.40
C LYS A 145 -8.36 -18.72 12.24
N GLY A 146 -7.94 -19.40 11.18
CA GLY A 146 -8.79 -19.70 10.03
C GLY A 146 -9.32 -18.45 9.34
N GLU A 147 -10.56 -18.51 8.91
CA GLU A 147 -11.20 -17.40 8.18
C GLU A 147 -11.45 -16.18 9.06
N GLU A 148 -11.59 -16.32 10.37
CA GLU A 148 -11.67 -15.21 11.31
C GLU A 148 -10.36 -14.42 11.34
N LEU A 149 -9.23 -15.10 11.30
CA LEU A 149 -7.92 -14.47 11.22
C LEU A 149 -7.75 -13.72 9.89
N ARG A 150 -8.10 -14.36 8.76
CA ARG A 150 -8.08 -13.72 7.45
C ARG A 150 -8.91 -12.45 7.46
N ALA A 151 -10.15 -12.53 7.90
CA ALA A 151 -11.07 -11.38 7.95
C ALA A 151 -10.54 -10.27 8.86
N GLY A 152 -10.00 -10.62 10.02
CA GLY A 152 -9.41 -9.65 10.95
C GLY A 152 -8.19 -8.93 10.34
N LEU A 153 -7.31 -9.67 9.71
CA LEU A 153 -6.12 -9.10 9.07
C LEU A 153 -6.49 -8.17 7.89
N LEU A 154 -7.39 -8.62 7.03
CA LEU A 154 -7.87 -7.79 5.90
C LEU A 154 -8.53 -6.51 6.40
N LYS A 155 -9.35 -6.59 7.44
CA LYS A 155 -10.02 -5.44 8.04
C LYS A 155 -9.02 -4.40 8.56
N GLU A 156 -8.00 -4.84 9.30
CA GLU A 156 -6.99 -3.92 9.84
C GLU A 156 -6.15 -3.27 8.76
N LEU A 157 -5.74 -4.03 7.76
CA LEU A 157 -4.98 -3.50 6.63
C LEU A 157 -5.81 -2.51 5.78
N ASP A 158 -7.08 -2.83 5.55
CA ASP A 158 -7.97 -1.93 4.81
C ASP A 158 -8.27 -0.65 5.57
N ALA A 159 -8.54 -0.75 6.87
CA ALA A 159 -8.78 0.41 7.73
C ALA A 159 -7.61 1.39 7.74
N LYS A 160 -6.38 0.86 7.73
CA LYS A 160 -5.16 1.67 7.78
C LYS A 160 -4.76 2.25 6.42
N PHE A 161 -4.83 1.47 5.37
CA PHE A 161 -4.28 1.81 4.05
C PHE A 161 -5.33 2.06 2.97
N GLY A 162 -6.61 1.77 3.24
CA GLY A 162 -7.68 1.93 2.26
C GLY A 162 -7.56 1.01 1.05
N LEU A 163 -7.01 -0.19 1.24
CA LEU A 163 -6.60 -1.10 0.17
C LEU A 163 -7.78 -1.60 -0.68
N ASN A 164 -8.94 -1.78 -0.07
CA ASN A 164 -10.13 -2.24 -0.77
C ASN A 164 -10.62 -1.27 -1.86
N ARG A 165 -10.23 0.00 -1.77
CA ARG A 165 -10.56 1.04 -2.75
C ARG A 165 -9.47 1.29 -3.78
N LEU A 166 -8.28 0.72 -3.58
CA LEU A 166 -7.13 0.91 -4.47
C LEU A 166 -7.08 -0.17 -5.56
N ILE A 167 -7.70 -1.33 -5.31
CA ILE A 167 -7.68 -2.51 -6.16
C ILE A 167 -8.92 -2.57 -7.04
#